data_e23b1523b1e40f6425735fad7bf85836
#
_entry.id   e23b1523b1e40f6425735fad7bf85836
#
_cell.length_a   1.000
_cell.length_b   1.000
_cell.length_c   1.000
_cell.angle_alpha   90.00
_cell.angle_beta   90.00
_cell.angle_gamma   90.00
#
_symmetry.space_group_name_H-M   'P 1'
#
loop_
_entity.id
_entity.type
_entity.pdbx_description
1 polymer ?
#
loop_
_entity_poly.entity_id
_entity_poly.type
_entity_poly.pdbx_seq_one_letter_code
_entity_poly.pdbx_strand_id
1 'polypeptide(L)'
;TEPFILFLPRYIGLQPEDQRAIEILLDAAEHIGNWSGVIEDWYDYQRDAFHSFQIGSKVVRKETRDLYELGEHFRFILMALAAHRVSGEQRYLDWSIRYGRKRAERILLREEIPLLWDLSGNPVDEAEIQRLGIQSLANSQHHKLGNPLGGIENLLSSGAVYAFGDLYRLSGDQIFKSAARQIVAPLVGTLSDPYNEPAAAALSYYRSTFSDESLDSEILLQIESFPTNPPDELALLFPQIYAIREGGVGKRADMVRWGEWTEDGIIKPIQEPSPATFTLAFQVTGNPLYAERALKNASTRLMM
;
A
#
# COMPACT_ATOMS: atom_id res chain seq x y z
N THR A 1 -3.94 12.16 8.13
CA THR A 1 -4.86 11.17 7.48
C THR A 1 -4.65 9.75 7.98
N GLU A 2 -3.44 9.30 8.25
CA GLU A 2 -3.14 7.91 8.64
C GLU A 2 -3.97 7.39 9.82
N PRO A 3 -4.14 8.10 10.95
CA PRO A 3 -4.97 7.61 12.05
C PRO A 3 -6.42 7.32 11.62
N PHE A 4 -6.97 8.14 10.74
CA PHE A 4 -8.34 7.99 10.24
C PHE A 4 -8.51 6.81 9.29
N ILE A 5 -7.48 6.45 8.55
CA ILE A 5 -7.56 5.45 7.51
C ILE A 5 -7.06 4.09 8.01
N LEU A 6 -5.98 4.09 8.77
CA LEU A 6 -5.36 2.84 9.22
C LEU A 6 -5.90 2.36 10.57
N PHE A 7 -6.10 3.26 11.51
CA PHE A 7 -6.52 2.89 12.86
C PHE A 7 -8.04 2.89 13.03
N LEU A 8 -8.70 4.00 12.72
CA LEU A 8 -10.10 4.22 13.07
C LEU A 8 -11.07 3.19 12.46
N PRO A 9 -10.96 2.81 11.16
CA PRO A 9 -11.82 1.77 10.59
C PRO A 9 -11.62 0.39 11.22
N ARG A 10 -10.39 0.06 11.63
CA ARG A 10 -10.10 -1.20 12.33
C ARG A 10 -10.62 -1.18 13.75
N TYR A 11 -10.45 -0.06 14.44
CA TYR A 11 -11.00 0.13 15.79
C TYR A 11 -12.52 -0.01 15.80
N ILE A 12 -13.22 0.64 14.87
CA ILE A 12 -14.68 0.52 14.72
C ILE A 12 -15.08 -0.94 14.40
N GLY A 13 -14.28 -1.66 13.60
CA GLY A 13 -14.50 -3.08 13.35
C GLY A 13 -14.44 -3.95 14.62
N LEU A 14 -13.64 -3.55 15.62
CA LEU A 14 -13.53 -4.22 16.92
C LEU A 14 -14.51 -3.69 17.97
N GLN A 15 -14.92 -2.42 17.84
CA GLN A 15 -15.82 -1.71 18.75
C GLN A 15 -16.94 -1.01 17.96
N PRO A 16 -17.86 -1.80 17.35
CA PRO A 16 -18.88 -1.24 16.43
C PRO A 16 -19.92 -0.37 17.13
N GLU A 17 -20.00 -0.43 18.46
CA GLU A 17 -20.94 0.36 19.27
C GLU A 17 -20.35 1.73 19.71
N ASP A 18 -19.06 1.99 19.41
CA ASP A 18 -18.44 3.28 19.77
C ASP A 18 -18.89 4.38 18.82
N GLN A 19 -20.00 5.04 19.20
CA GLN A 19 -20.62 6.11 18.42
C GLN A 19 -19.66 7.29 18.18
N ARG A 20 -18.80 7.60 19.15
CA ARG A 20 -17.83 8.69 19.00
C ARG A 20 -16.79 8.38 17.92
N ALA A 21 -16.32 7.13 17.85
CA ALA A 21 -15.40 6.71 16.81
C ALA A 21 -16.06 6.77 15.41
N ILE A 22 -17.32 6.35 15.33
CA ILE A 22 -18.13 6.43 14.11
C ILE A 22 -18.32 7.88 13.67
N GLU A 23 -18.73 8.77 14.59
CA GLU A 23 -18.90 10.20 14.28
C GLU A 23 -17.62 10.86 13.76
N ILE A 24 -16.46 10.55 14.35
CA ILE A 24 -15.16 11.04 13.88
C ILE A 24 -14.85 10.55 12.46
N LEU A 25 -15.13 9.29 12.16
CA LEU A 25 -14.93 8.74 10.82
C LEU A 25 -15.85 9.43 9.80
N LEU A 26 -17.13 9.59 10.13
CA LEU A 26 -18.12 10.20 9.25
C LEU A 26 -17.81 11.69 9.03
N ASP A 27 -17.45 12.43 10.07
CA ASP A 27 -17.03 13.83 9.96
C ASP A 27 -15.85 13.98 8.98
N ALA A 28 -14.82 13.13 9.11
CA ALA A 28 -13.69 13.13 8.19
C ALA A 28 -14.10 12.76 6.74
N ALA A 29 -15.03 11.81 6.58
CA ALA A 29 -15.50 11.37 5.28
C ALA A 29 -16.33 12.44 4.54
N GLU A 30 -17.07 13.29 5.25
CA GLU A 30 -17.88 14.37 4.68
C GLU A 30 -17.07 15.35 3.81
N HIS A 31 -15.78 15.46 4.06
CA HIS A 31 -14.91 16.36 3.31
C HIS A 31 -14.45 15.80 1.96
N ILE A 32 -14.45 14.47 1.81
CA ILE A 32 -13.87 13.79 0.63
C ILE A 32 -14.60 14.16 -0.66
N GLY A 33 -15.92 14.14 -0.62
CA GLY A 33 -16.79 14.40 -1.79
C GLY A 33 -17.53 15.74 -1.70
N ASN A 34 -16.97 16.72 -0.97
CA ASN A 34 -17.53 18.07 -0.82
C ASN A 34 -18.94 18.08 -0.18
N TRP A 35 -19.24 17.12 0.69
CA TRP A 35 -20.55 17.02 1.35
C TRP A 35 -20.64 17.91 2.58
N SER A 36 -19.49 18.32 3.15
CA SER A 36 -19.43 19.30 4.21
C SER A 36 -19.46 20.72 3.64
N GLY A 37 -20.40 21.53 4.11
CA GLY A 37 -20.49 22.94 3.72
C GLY A 37 -19.65 23.91 4.56
N VAL A 38 -18.84 23.38 5.50
CA VAL A 38 -18.08 24.22 6.47
C VAL A 38 -16.64 24.50 6.07
N ILE A 39 -16.13 23.81 5.05
CA ILE A 39 -14.77 24.00 4.53
C ILE A 39 -14.77 24.07 3.01
N GLU A 40 -13.64 24.53 2.46
CA GLU A 40 -13.42 24.57 1.02
C GLU A 40 -13.44 23.15 0.42
N ASP A 41 -14.00 23.02 -0.79
CA ASP A 41 -14.12 21.78 -1.52
C ASP A 41 -12.74 21.14 -1.79
N TRP A 42 -12.64 19.86 -1.50
CA TRP A 42 -11.43 19.07 -1.77
C TRP A 42 -11.42 18.50 -3.18
N TYR A 43 -12.60 18.18 -3.74
CA TYR A 43 -12.73 17.35 -4.92
C TYR A 43 -13.34 18.12 -6.11
N ASP A 44 -12.73 17.95 -7.26
CA ASP A 44 -13.19 18.47 -8.54
C ASP A 44 -13.93 17.37 -9.31
N TYR A 45 -15.26 17.44 -9.32
CA TYR A 45 -16.11 16.49 -10.04
C TYR A 45 -16.01 16.58 -11.57
N GLN A 46 -15.42 17.64 -12.15
CA GLN A 46 -15.23 17.76 -13.58
C GLN A 46 -13.99 16.98 -14.04
N ARG A 47 -12.95 16.96 -13.21
CA ARG A 47 -11.69 16.28 -13.48
C ARG A 47 -11.59 14.90 -12.84
N ASP A 48 -12.49 14.59 -11.91
CA ASP A 48 -12.39 13.44 -11.01
C ASP A 48 -11.01 13.35 -10.35
N ALA A 49 -10.64 14.46 -9.71
CA ALA A 49 -9.37 14.65 -9.05
C ALA A 49 -9.53 15.52 -7.80
N PHE A 50 -8.63 15.41 -6.84
CA PHE A 50 -8.56 16.39 -5.76
C PHE A 50 -8.01 17.70 -6.27
N HIS A 51 -8.49 18.84 -5.75
CA HIS A 51 -8.02 20.16 -6.16
C HIS A 51 -6.53 20.42 -5.89
N SER A 52 -5.96 19.66 -4.96
CA SER A 52 -4.57 19.81 -4.55
C SER A 52 -4.09 18.54 -3.85
N PHE A 53 -2.78 18.31 -3.82
CA PHE A 53 -2.24 17.31 -2.94
C PHE A 53 -2.31 17.75 -1.46
N GLN A 54 -2.34 19.06 -1.18
CA GLN A 54 -2.49 19.60 0.16
C GLN A 54 -3.91 20.05 0.42
N ILE A 55 -4.66 19.19 1.09
CA ILE A 55 -6.01 19.43 1.55
C ILE A 55 -6.03 19.45 3.09
N GLY A 56 -6.84 20.31 3.65
CA GLY A 56 -6.91 20.49 5.10
C GLY A 56 -8.31 20.85 5.59
N SER A 57 -8.47 20.88 6.91
CA SER A 57 -9.76 21.15 7.57
C SER A 57 -10.25 22.60 7.46
N LYS A 58 -9.49 23.49 6.85
CA LYS A 58 -9.87 24.92 6.70
C LYS A 58 -9.64 25.42 5.28
N VAL A 59 -8.55 25.00 4.65
CA VAL A 59 -8.09 25.55 3.36
C VAL A 59 -7.55 24.42 2.49
N VAL A 60 -7.86 24.50 1.20
CA VAL A 60 -7.22 23.71 0.14
C VAL A 60 -6.18 24.59 -0.55
N ARG A 61 -4.89 24.25 -0.44
CA ARG A 61 -3.84 25.02 -1.09
C ARG A 61 -3.89 24.78 -2.60
N LYS A 62 -3.84 25.90 -3.38
CA LYS A 62 -3.94 25.88 -4.84
C LYS A 62 -2.78 26.61 -5.50
N GLU A 63 -1.61 26.66 -4.85
CA GLU A 63 -0.39 27.15 -5.49
C GLU A 63 0.03 26.17 -6.60
N THR A 64 0.72 26.65 -7.62
CA THR A 64 1.12 25.80 -8.77
C THR A 64 1.83 24.51 -8.36
N ARG A 65 2.67 24.58 -7.32
CA ARG A 65 3.39 23.42 -6.77
C ARG A 65 2.52 22.43 -6.03
N ASP A 66 1.26 22.76 -5.76
CA ASP A 66 0.32 21.94 -5.00
C ASP A 66 -0.68 21.19 -5.90
N LEU A 67 -0.67 21.48 -7.22
CA LEU A 67 -1.67 21.00 -8.17
C LEU A 67 -1.34 19.61 -8.74
N TYR A 68 -1.17 18.63 -7.84
CA TYR A 68 -0.82 17.27 -8.20
C TYR A 68 -1.69 16.24 -7.44
N GLU A 69 -1.88 15.09 -8.06
CA GLU A 69 -2.44 13.91 -7.41
C GLU A 69 -1.35 12.91 -7.04
N LEU A 70 -1.43 12.41 -5.83
CA LEU A 70 -0.52 11.43 -5.25
C LEU A 70 -1.16 10.04 -5.18
N GLY A 71 -0.32 9.02 -5.03
CA GLY A 71 -0.78 7.68 -4.65
C GLY A 71 -1.57 7.69 -3.35
N GLU A 72 -1.15 8.49 -2.37
CA GLU A 72 -1.80 8.61 -1.05
C GLU A 72 -3.28 8.96 -1.11
N HIS A 73 -3.75 9.57 -2.19
CA HIS A 73 -5.18 9.86 -2.35
C HIS A 73 -6.06 8.61 -2.46
N PHE A 74 -5.50 7.43 -2.77
CA PHE A 74 -6.23 6.16 -2.67
C PHE A 74 -6.75 5.87 -1.26
N ARG A 75 -6.08 6.40 -0.24
CA ARG A 75 -6.52 6.27 1.16
C ARG A 75 -7.91 6.83 1.39
N PHE A 76 -8.32 7.84 0.63
CA PHE A 76 -9.66 8.40 0.73
C PHE A 76 -10.74 7.44 0.23
N ILE A 77 -10.43 6.57 -0.74
CA ILE A 77 -11.34 5.49 -1.13
C ILE A 77 -11.60 4.57 0.07
N LEU A 78 -10.54 4.15 0.75
CA LEU A 78 -10.66 3.26 1.92
C LEU A 78 -11.46 3.92 3.05
N MET A 79 -11.29 5.23 3.26
CA MET A 79 -12.05 5.99 4.25
C MET A 79 -13.52 6.12 3.87
N ALA A 80 -13.82 6.45 2.61
CA ALA A 80 -15.19 6.55 2.13
C ALA A 80 -15.92 5.19 2.18
N LEU A 81 -15.25 4.11 1.81
CA LEU A 81 -15.79 2.75 1.94
C LEU A 81 -16.03 2.34 3.40
N ALA A 82 -15.17 2.78 4.33
CA ALA A 82 -15.39 2.57 5.75
C ALA A 82 -16.61 3.36 6.24
N ALA A 83 -16.77 4.62 5.80
CA ALA A 83 -17.93 5.43 6.11
C ALA A 83 -19.23 4.81 5.55
N HIS A 84 -19.19 4.30 4.30
CA HIS A 84 -20.32 3.56 3.73
C HIS A 84 -20.70 2.33 4.58
N ARG A 85 -19.72 1.55 5.04
CA ARG A 85 -19.98 0.36 5.87
C ARG A 85 -20.67 0.65 7.18
N VAL A 86 -20.34 1.78 7.83
CA VAL A 86 -20.92 2.13 9.13
C VAL A 86 -22.22 2.91 9.05
N SER A 87 -22.42 3.70 7.98
CA SER A 87 -23.61 4.56 7.82
C SER A 87 -24.66 3.98 6.87
N GLY A 88 -24.26 3.11 5.93
CA GLY A 88 -25.12 2.66 4.83
C GLY A 88 -25.34 3.73 3.74
N GLU A 89 -24.73 4.91 3.85
CA GLU A 89 -24.94 5.99 2.90
C GLU A 89 -24.30 5.71 1.55
N GLN A 90 -25.11 5.70 0.51
CA GLN A 90 -24.71 5.31 -0.86
C GLN A 90 -23.72 6.30 -1.48
N ARG A 91 -23.78 7.59 -1.13
CA ARG A 91 -22.89 8.63 -1.70
C ARG A 91 -21.41 8.31 -1.52
N TYR A 92 -21.01 7.69 -0.42
CA TYR A 92 -19.61 7.29 -0.18
C TYR A 92 -19.16 6.19 -1.14
N LEU A 93 -20.03 5.21 -1.40
CA LEU A 93 -19.75 4.15 -2.37
C LEU A 93 -19.70 4.68 -3.81
N ASP A 94 -20.69 5.51 -4.20
CA ASP A 94 -20.76 6.08 -5.54
C ASP A 94 -19.51 6.93 -5.86
N TRP A 95 -19.09 7.75 -4.91
CA TRP A 95 -17.86 8.53 -5.04
C TRP A 95 -16.63 7.62 -5.15
N SER A 96 -16.54 6.59 -4.32
CA SER A 96 -15.42 5.65 -4.31
C SER A 96 -15.30 4.91 -5.65
N ILE A 97 -16.41 4.45 -6.20
CA ILE A 97 -16.45 3.79 -7.51
C ILE A 97 -16.03 4.78 -8.61
N ARG A 98 -16.58 5.99 -8.59
CA ARG A 98 -16.28 7.04 -9.58
C ARG A 98 -14.79 7.40 -9.58
N TYR A 99 -14.25 7.78 -8.43
CA TYR A 99 -12.85 8.16 -8.29
C TYR A 99 -11.92 6.97 -8.56
N GLY A 100 -12.23 5.81 -8.01
CA GLY A 100 -11.47 4.58 -8.23
C GLY A 100 -11.40 4.18 -9.70
N ARG A 101 -12.52 4.28 -10.43
CA ARG A 101 -12.58 4.03 -11.87
C ARG A 101 -11.67 4.99 -12.64
N LYS A 102 -11.73 6.29 -12.32
CA LYS A 102 -10.87 7.29 -12.94
C LYS A 102 -9.39 7.02 -12.72
N ARG A 103 -9.02 6.60 -11.51
CA ARG A 103 -7.65 6.21 -11.19
C ARG A 103 -7.23 4.94 -11.92
N ALA A 104 -8.12 3.95 -12.00
CA ALA A 104 -7.87 2.71 -12.75
C ALA A 104 -7.64 2.99 -14.25
N GLU A 105 -8.47 3.83 -14.88
CA GLU A 105 -8.30 4.26 -16.26
C GLU A 105 -6.91 4.88 -16.49
N ARG A 106 -6.48 5.79 -15.62
CA ARG A 106 -5.18 6.46 -15.71
C ARG A 106 -4.01 5.49 -15.59
N ILE A 107 -4.11 4.50 -14.69
CA ILE A 107 -3.10 3.46 -14.51
C ILE A 107 -3.01 2.59 -15.77
N LEU A 108 -4.14 2.14 -16.31
CA LEU A 108 -4.19 1.25 -17.47
C LEU A 108 -3.73 1.89 -18.79
N LEU A 109 -3.73 3.20 -18.88
CA LEU A 109 -3.21 3.93 -20.04
C LEU A 109 -1.68 3.97 -20.11
N ARG A 110 -0.96 3.44 -19.14
CA ARG A 110 0.48 3.60 -19.00
C ARG A 110 1.18 2.26 -18.81
N GLU A 111 2.32 2.09 -19.44
CA GLU A 111 3.23 0.97 -19.16
C GLU A 111 3.93 1.17 -17.82
N GLU A 112 4.40 2.40 -17.57
CA GLU A 112 5.03 2.78 -16.31
C GLU A 112 4.10 3.65 -15.48
N ILE A 113 4.00 3.36 -14.18
CA ILE A 113 3.18 4.10 -13.24
C ILE A 113 4.01 5.27 -12.70
N PRO A 114 3.61 6.53 -12.94
CA PRO A 114 4.37 7.68 -12.48
C PRO A 114 4.24 7.90 -10.98
N LEU A 115 5.21 8.59 -10.40
CA LEU A 115 5.18 9.03 -9.00
C LEU A 115 4.09 10.06 -8.74
N LEU A 116 3.91 10.99 -9.68
CA LEU A 116 2.96 12.09 -9.59
C LEU A 116 2.13 12.19 -10.87
N TRP A 117 0.92 12.68 -10.71
CA TRP A 117 -0.01 12.99 -11.79
C TRP A 117 -0.40 14.47 -11.68
N ASP A 118 -0.51 15.17 -12.80
CA ASP A 118 -1.20 16.46 -12.79
C ASP A 118 -2.72 16.27 -12.58
N LEU A 119 -3.44 17.34 -12.31
CA LEU A 119 -4.89 17.26 -12.07
C LEU A 119 -5.69 16.87 -13.33
N SER A 120 -5.07 16.92 -14.51
CA SER A 120 -5.67 16.43 -15.76
C SER A 120 -5.42 14.94 -15.99
N GLY A 121 -4.58 14.31 -15.15
CA GLY A 121 -4.24 12.91 -15.21
C GLY A 121 -3.06 12.58 -16.12
N ASN A 122 -2.21 13.58 -16.44
CA ASN A 122 -0.96 13.32 -17.12
C ASN A 122 0.13 12.98 -16.12
N PRO A 123 1.08 12.10 -16.48
CA PRO A 123 2.24 11.85 -15.64
C PRO A 123 3.12 13.10 -15.57
N VAL A 124 3.70 13.33 -14.40
CA VAL A 124 4.73 14.34 -14.21
C VAL A 124 6.07 13.64 -14.24
N ASP A 125 6.92 13.99 -15.20
CA ASP A 125 8.23 13.38 -15.34
C ASP A 125 9.24 13.89 -14.28
N GLU A 126 10.33 13.17 -14.13
CA GLU A 126 11.35 13.51 -13.11
C GLU A 126 12.01 14.87 -13.36
N ALA A 127 12.21 15.24 -14.62
CA ALA A 127 12.80 16.54 -14.95
C ALA A 127 11.87 17.70 -14.52
N GLU A 128 10.57 17.52 -14.71
CA GLU A 128 9.56 18.47 -14.26
C GLU A 128 9.49 18.52 -12.72
N ILE A 129 9.53 17.38 -12.05
CA ILE A 129 9.58 17.29 -10.57
C ILE A 129 10.79 18.10 -10.05
N GLN A 130 11.96 17.93 -10.67
CA GLN A 130 13.18 18.65 -10.30
C GLN A 130 13.04 20.15 -10.59
N ARG A 131 12.55 20.52 -11.78
CA ARG A 131 12.35 21.91 -12.20
C ARG A 131 11.41 22.68 -11.26
N LEU A 132 10.37 22.02 -10.78
CA LEU A 132 9.37 22.60 -9.87
C LEU A 132 9.84 22.65 -8.41
N GLY A 133 10.93 21.96 -8.06
CA GLY A 133 11.41 21.87 -6.69
C GLY A 133 10.48 21.07 -5.76
N ILE A 134 9.71 20.14 -6.32
CA ILE A 134 8.74 19.32 -5.59
C ILE A 134 9.22 17.89 -5.31
N GLN A 135 10.53 17.67 -5.29
CA GLN A 135 11.12 16.34 -5.03
C GLN A 135 10.64 15.72 -3.72
N SER A 136 10.29 16.54 -2.74
CA SER A 136 9.75 16.07 -1.46
C SER A 136 8.39 15.37 -1.59
N LEU A 137 7.63 15.64 -2.65
CA LEU A 137 6.37 14.96 -2.94
C LEU A 137 6.60 13.59 -3.58
N ALA A 138 7.65 13.48 -4.39
CA ALA A 138 8.00 12.27 -5.10
C ALA A 138 8.94 11.36 -4.29
N ASN A 139 9.70 11.93 -3.36
CA ASN A 139 10.61 11.20 -2.49
C ASN A 139 9.99 11.02 -1.11
N SER A 140 9.48 9.84 -0.83
CA SER A 140 9.13 9.43 0.53
C SER A 140 10.25 8.56 1.12
N GLN A 141 10.04 8.06 2.33
CA GLN A 141 10.96 7.07 2.92
C GLN A 141 11.04 5.78 2.11
N HIS A 142 10.06 5.53 1.25
CA HIS A 142 9.86 4.27 0.51
C HIS A 142 10.07 4.40 -0.99
N HIS A 143 10.07 5.62 -1.55
CA HIS A 143 10.26 5.84 -2.99
C HIS A 143 11.32 6.91 -3.23
N LYS A 144 12.11 6.69 -4.25
CA LYS A 144 13.12 7.64 -4.70
C LYS A 144 12.95 7.91 -6.19
N LEU A 145 13.19 9.14 -6.57
CA LEU A 145 13.37 9.47 -7.99
C LEU A 145 14.43 8.54 -8.58
N GLY A 146 14.19 8.06 -9.79
CA GLY A 146 15.04 7.08 -10.46
C GLY A 146 14.75 5.62 -10.09
N ASN A 147 13.82 5.34 -9.20
CA ASN A 147 13.35 3.97 -8.97
C ASN A 147 12.24 3.62 -9.98
N PRO A 148 12.45 2.66 -10.90
CA PRO A 148 11.44 2.26 -11.89
C PRO A 148 10.11 1.79 -11.27
N LEU A 149 10.17 1.29 -10.04
CA LEU A 149 9.00 0.82 -9.29
C LEU A 149 8.43 1.89 -8.33
N GLY A 150 9.00 3.10 -8.31
CA GLY A 150 8.62 4.12 -7.33
C GLY A 150 7.14 4.48 -7.35
N GLY A 151 6.53 4.58 -8.53
CA GLY A 151 5.09 4.80 -8.67
C GLY A 151 4.26 3.63 -8.14
N ILE A 152 4.71 2.39 -8.36
CA ILE A 152 4.07 1.17 -7.85
C ILE A 152 4.17 1.12 -6.32
N GLU A 153 5.35 1.34 -5.77
CA GLU A 153 5.58 1.36 -4.32
C GLU A 153 4.72 2.41 -3.63
N ASN A 154 4.57 3.58 -4.26
CA ASN A 154 3.66 4.63 -3.79
C ASN A 154 2.20 4.16 -3.75
N LEU A 155 1.71 3.50 -4.80
CA LEU A 155 0.37 2.94 -4.84
C LEU A 155 0.18 1.81 -3.81
N LEU A 156 1.17 0.94 -3.62
CA LEU A 156 1.12 -0.11 -2.58
C LEU A 156 1.02 0.48 -1.18
N SER A 157 1.87 1.45 -0.86
CA SER A 157 1.88 2.10 0.47
C SER A 157 0.60 2.87 0.77
N SER A 158 -0.10 3.31 -0.28
CA SER A 158 -1.40 3.99 -0.18
C SER A 158 -2.59 3.03 -0.11
N GLY A 159 -2.37 1.73 -0.27
CA GLY A 159 -3.41 0.71 -0.23
C GLY A 159 -4.23 0.59 -1.51
N ALA A 160 -3.71 1.03 -2.66
CA ALA A 160 -4.44 1.04 -3.93
C ALA A 160 -4.96 -0.34 -4.33
N VAL A 161 -4.16 -1.41 -4.16
CA VAL A 161 -4.57 -2.77 -4.51
C VAL A 161 -5.73 -3.25 -3.64
N TYR A 162 -5.73 -2.90 -2.34
CA TYR A 162 -6.84 -3.20 -1.43
C TYR A 162 -8.09 -2.40 -1.79
N ALA A 163 -7.94 -1.12 -2.12
CA ALA A 163 -9.05 -0.28 -2.57
C ALA A 163 -9.70 -0.86 -3.84
N PHE A 164 -8.90 -1.26 -4.82
CA PHE A 164 -9.43 -1.90 -6.02
C PHE A 164 -10.09 -3.25 -5.74
N GLY A 165 -9.56 -4.04 -4.80
CA GLY A 165 -10.18 -5.28 -4.38
C GLY A 165 -11.56 -5.06 -3.75
N ASP A 166 -11.70 -4.06 -2.89
CA ASP A 166 -12.98 -3.69 -2.29
C ASP A 166 -13.96 -3.17 -3.36
N LEU A 167 -13.52 -2.29 -4.25
CA LEU A 167 -14.34 -1.77 -5.33
C LEU A 167 -14.79 -2.86 -6.30
N TYR A 168 -13.91 -3.81 -6.63
CA TYR A 168 -14.24 -4.96 -7.45
C TYR A 168 -15.33 -5.82 -6.81
N ARG A 169 -15.20 -6.15 -5.51
CA ARG A 169 -16.20 -6.92 -4.78
C ARG A 169 -17.55 -6.25 -4.70
N LEU A 170 -17.58 -4.92 -4.57
CA LEU A 170 -18.80 -4.14 -4.43
C LEU A 170 -19.50 -3.84 -5.75
N SER A 171 -18.74 -3.68 -6.85
CA SER A 171 -19.28 -3.28 -8.16
C SER A 171 -19.28 -4.37 -9.23
N GLY A 172 -18.42 -5.39 -9.10
CA GLY A 172 -18.19 -6.38 -10.15
C GLY A 172 -17.39 -5.86 -11.35
N ASP A 173 -16.91 -4.60 -11.33
CA ASP A 173 -16.28 -3.97 -12.48
C ASP A 173 -14.85 -4.46 -12.67
N GLN A 174 -14.61 -5.08 -13.85
CA GLN A 174 -13.33 -5.68 -14.21
C GLN A 174 -12.18 -4.68 -14.35
N ILE A 175 -12.47 -3.41 -14.51
CA ILE A 175 -11.43 -2.37 -14.60
C ILE A 175 -10.55 -2.35 -13.33
N PHE A 176 -11.14 -2.60 -12.17
CA PHE A 176 -10.42 -2.63 -10.90
C PHE A 176 -9.47 -3.83 -10.80
N LYS A 177 -9.89 -5.00 -11.29
CA LYS A 177 -9.03 -6.18 -11.43
C LYS A 177 -7.85 -5.90 -12.36
N SER A 178 -8.13 -5.31 -13.53
CA SER A 178 -7.09 -5.00 -14.52
C SER A 178 -6.08 -3.98 -13.98
N ALA A 179 -6.54 -2.93 -13.31
CA ALA A 179 -5.67 -1.93 -12.70
C ALA A 179 -4.84 -2.51 -11.54
N ALA A 180 -5.43 -3.35 -10.69
CA ALA A 180 -4.70 -4.06 -9.65
C ALA A 180 -3.61 -4.95 -10.24
N ARG A 181 -3.91 -5.68 -11.34
CA ARG A 181 -2.92 -6.49 -12.05
C ARG A 181 -1.75 -5.66 -12.58
N GLN A 182 -2.05 -4.49 -13.17
CA GLN A 182 -1.02 -3.57 -13.67
C GLN A 182 -0.05 -3.12 -12.57
N ILE A 183 -0.54 -2.96 -11.33
CA ILE A 183 0.29 -2.61 -10.18
C ILE A 183 1.13 -3.79 -9.72
N VAL A 184 0.56 -5.01 -9.63
CA VAL A 184 1.25 -6.12 -8.98
C VAL A 184 2.14 -6.94 -9.92
N ALA A 185 1.86 -6.97 -11.23
CA ALA A 185 2.62 -7.80 -12.16
C ALA A 185 4.14 -7.50 -12.16
N PRO A 186 4.60 -6.23 -12.16
CA PRO A 186 6.04 -5.94 -12.12
C PRO A 186 6.72 -6.36 -10.82
N LEU A 187 5.94 -6.59 -9.75
CA LEU A 187 6.48 -7.01 -8.46
C LEU A 187 6.97 -8.45 -8.45
N VAL A 188 6.53 -9.28 -9.40
CA VAL A 188 6.98 -10.68 -9.49
C VAL A 188 8.48 -10.74 -9.59
N GLY A 189 9.11 -9.88 -10.42
CA GLY A 189 10.56 -9.82 -10.58
C GLY A 189 11.33 -9.43 -9.31
N THR A 190 10.65 -8.87 -8.31
CA THR A 190 11.25 -8.45 -7.03
C THR A 190 11.18 -9.52 -5.94
N LEU A 191 10.51 -10.64 -6.19
CA LEU A 191 10.36 -11.73 -5.20
C LEU A 191 11.67 -12.43 -4.88
N SER A 192 12.70 -12.28 -5.71
CA SER A 192 14.06 -12.74 -5.42
C SER A 192 14.69 -12.00 -4.24
N ASP A 193 14.22 -10.79 -3.91
CA ASP A 193 14.57 -10.12 -2.66
C ASP A 193 13.73 -10.71 -1.52
N PRO A 194 14.34 -11.48 -0.62
CA PRO A 194 13.64 -12.15 0.47
C PRO A 194 13.01 -11.17 1.48
N TYR A 195 13.40 -9.91 1.44
CA TYR A 195 12.89 -8.86 2.33
C TYR A 195 11.77 -8.03 1.71
N ASN A 196 11.40 -8.26 0.45
CA ASN A 196 10.32 -7.53 -0.21
C ASN A 196 8.94 -8.10 0.17
N GLU A 197 8.64 -8.05 1.47
CA GLU A 197 7.37 -8.49 2.04
C GLU A 197 6.15 -7.77 1.43
N PRO A 198 6.19 -6.45 1.16
CA PRO A 198 5.07 -5.76 0.53
C PRO A 198 4.70 -6.29 -0.85
N ALA A 199 5.68 -6.69 -1.66
CA ALA A 199 5.43 -7.26 -2.98
C ALA A 199 4.72 -8.62 -2.87
N ALA A 200 5.24 -9.51 -2.03
CA ALA A 200 4.63 -10.82 -1.82
C ALA A 200 3.21 -10.72 -1.23
N ALA A 201 3.00 -9.82 -0.28
CA ALA A 201 1.68 -9.58 0.30
C ALA A 201 0.68 -9.04 -0.73
N ALA A 202 1.10 -8.12 -1.59
CA ALA A 202 0.25 -7.56 -2.64
C ALA A 202 -0.13 -8.62 -3.69
N LEU A 203 0.82 -9.45 -4.13
CA LEU A 203 0.58 -10.56 -5.06
C LEU A 203 -0.35 -11.61 -4.45
N SER A 204 -0.11 -12.01 -3.20
CA SER A 204 -0.97 -12.94 -2.46
C SER A 204 -2.41 -12.42 -2.35
N TYR A 205 -2.56 -11.15 -1.99
CA TYR A 205 -3.87 -10.49 -1.91
C TYR A 205 -4.56 -10.44 -3.28
N TYR A 206 -3.84 -10.03 -4.33
CA TYR A 206 -4.36 -9.98 -5.69
C TYR A 206 -4.88 -11.35 -6.12
N ARG A 207 -4.03 -12.38 -6.03
CA ARG A 207 -4.36 -13.75 -6.42
C ARG A 207 -5.64 -14.24 -5.75
N SER A 208 -5.75 -14.08 -4.43
CA SER A 208 -6.90 -14.57 -3.67
C SER A 208 -8.16 -13.73 -3.89
N THR A 209 -8.03 -12.39 -3.95
CA THR A 209 -9.18 -11.48 -4.06
C THR A 209 -9.83 -11.53 -5.42
N PHE A 210 -9.04 -11.61 -6.48
CA PHE A 210 -9.54 -11.60 -7.86
C PHE A 210 -9.64 -12.99 -8.48
N SER A 211 -9.28 -14.04 -7.72
CA SER A 211 -9.20 -15.42 -8.20
C SER A 211 -8.45 -15.51 -9.53
N ASP A 212 -7.26 -14.91 -9.57
CA ASP A 212 -6.46 -14.77 -10.77
C ASP A 212 -5.10 -15.44 -10.60
N GLU A 213 -4.90 -16.52 -11.32
CA GLU A 213 -3.68 -17.34 -11.34
C GLU A 213 -2.76 -17.02 -12.53
N SER A 214 -3.06 -15.94 -13.27
CA SER A 214 -2.32 -15.61 -14.50
C SER A 214 -0.83 -15.28 -14.29
N LEU A 215 -0.43 -14.98 -13.07
CA LEU A 215 0.96 -14.70 -12.69
C LEU A 215 1.67 -15.92 -12.05
N ASP A 216 0.96 -17.02 -11.83
CA ASP A 216 1.50 -18.16 -11.07
C ASP A 216 2.76 -18.76 -11.71
N SER A 217 2.81 -18.86 -13.05
CA SER A 217 3.98 -19.40 -13.75
C SER A 217 5.22 -18.53 -13.55
N GLU A 218 5.07 -17.21 -13.55
CA GLU A 218 6.17 -16.27 -13.34
C GLU A 218 6.61 -16.28 -11.87
N ILE A 219 5.65 -16.38 -10.94
CA ILE A 219 5.92 -16.50 -9.50
C ILE A 219 6.66 -17.80 -9.20
N LEU A 220 6.28 -18.92 -9.82
CA LEU A 220 6.96 -20.22 -9.66
C LEU A 220 8.45 -20.14 -10.02
N LEU A 221 8.79 -19.46 -11.10
CA LEU A 221 10.20 -19.27 -11.50
C LEU A 221 11.03 -18.53 -10.45
N GLN A 222 10.40 -17.60 -9.73
CA GLN A 222 11.08 -16.89 -8.64
C GLN A 222 11.22 -17.78 -7.39
N ILE A 223 10.20 -18.58 -7.10
CA ILE A 223 10.18 -19.49 -5.93
C ILE A 223 11.23 -20.59 -6.06
N GLU A 224 11.52 -21.09 -7.25
CA GLU A 224 12.56 -22.10 -7.49
C GLU A 224 13.95 -21.64 -7.02
N SER A 225 14.19 -20.35 -6.95
CA SER A 225 15.43 -19.78 -6.43
C SER A 225 15.50 -19.72 -4.89
N PHE A 226 14.39 -20.01 -4.19
CA PHE A 226 14.34 -19.88 -2.75
C PHE A 226 15.11 -21.01 -2.05
N PRO A 227 15.78 -20.72 -0.93
CA PRO A 227 16.48 -21.75 -0.16
C PRO A 227 15.49 -22.82 0.33
N THR A 228 15.75 -24.06 -0.03
CA THR A 228 14.89 -25.21 0.34
C THR A 228 15.06 -25.68 1.78
N ASN A 229 16.24 -25.44 2.35
CA ASN A 229 16.55 -25.86 3.72
C ASN A 229 16.64 -24.62 4.62
N PRO A 230 15.69 -24.40 5.53
CA PRO A 230 15.85 -23.39 6.57
C PRO A 230 16.96 -23.83 7.53
N PRO A 231 17.67 -22.88 8.17
CA PRO A 231 18.51 -23.22 9.30
C PRO A 231 17.67 -23.86 10.39
N ASP A 232 18.22 -24.89 11.05
CA ASP A 232 17.50 -25.68 12.06
C ASP A 232 17.06 -24.84 13.26
N GLU A 233 17.79 -23.78 13.56
CA GLU A 233 17.48 -22.80 14.60
C GLU A 233 17.45 -21.40 14.03
N LEU A 234 16.27 -20.78 14.06
CA LEU A 234 16.13 -19.34 13.81
C LEU A 234 16.33 -18.61 15.14
N ALA A 235 17.43 -17.91 15.28
CA ALA A 235 17.61 -17.00 16.39
C ALA A 235 16.61 -15.85 16.27
N LEU A 236 16.03 -15.46 17.41
CA LEU A 236 15.27 -14.24 17.52
C LEU A 236 16.17 -13.07 17.18
N LEU A 237 15.85 -12.37 16.11
CA LEU A 237 16.45 -11.07 15.87
C LEU A 237 15.76 -10.04 16.72
N PHE A 238 16.55 -9.44 17.60
CA PHE A 238 16.09 -8.22 18.24
C PHE A 238 15.77 -7.22 17.12
N PRO A 239 14.54 -6.68 17.10
CA PRO A 239 14.26 -5.58 16.23
C PRO A 239 15.29 -4.49 16.53
N GLN A 240 16.19 -4.22 15.60
CA GLN A 240 16.95 -2.97 15.65
C GLN A 240 16.00 -1.84 15.32
N ILE A 241 14.95 -1.74 16.13
CA ILE A 241 13.83 -0.84 15.87
C ILE A 241 14.33 0.60 15.94
N TYR A 242 15.32 0.84 16.76
CA TYR A 242 15.86 2.17 16.97
C TYR A 242 17.33 2.05 17.35
N ALA A 243 18.20 2.04 16.38
CA ALA A 243 19.50 2.59 16.71
C ALA A 243 19.26 4.07 16.94
N ILE A 244 19.23 4.47 18.21
CA ILE A 244 19.49 5.85 18.57
C ILE A 244 20.94 6.09 18.17
N ARG A 245 21.12 6.50 16.91
CA ARG A 245 22.41 6.98 16.47
C ARG A 245 22.53 8.42 16.90
N GLU A 246 23.72 8.78 17.31
CA GLU A 246 24.12 10.15 17.56
C GLU A 246 23.42 11.09 16.57
N GLY A 247 22.59 11.97 17.09
CA GLY A 247 21.99 13.07 16.35
C GLY A 247 20.61 12.89 15.76
N GLY A 248 19.81 11.86 16.08
CA GLY A 248 18.45 11.90 15.54
C GLY A 248 17.56 10.68 15.73
N VAL A 249 16.42 10.93 16.27
CA VAL A 249 15.23 10.10 16.16
C VAL A 249 14.89 10.02 14.66
N GLY A 250 14.92 8.83 14.07
CA GLY A 250 14.27 8.65 12.79
C GLY A 250 15.05 8.06 11.62
N LYS A 251 16.32 7.67 11.76
CA LYS A 251 16.89 6.77 10.77
C LYS A 251 16.62 5.34 11.20
N ARG A 252 15.70 4.68 10.52
CA ARG A 252 15.58 3.23 10.57
C ARG A 252 16.96 2.63 10.31
N ALA A 253 17.59 2.11 11.33
CA ALA A 253 18.53 1.05 11.10
C ALA A 253 17.71 -0.12 10.56
N ASP A 254 18.25 -0.76 9.56
CA ASP A 254 17.67 -1.88 8.82
C ASP A 254 16.55 -2.61 9.54
N MET A 255 15.49 -2.89 8.81
CA MET A 255 14.33 -3.63 9.31
C MET A 255 14.76 -4.95 9.94
N VAL A 256 13.95 -5.46 10.83
CA VAL A 256 14.11 -6.76 11.48
C VAL A 256 14.57 -7.80 10.47
N ARG A 257 15.77 -8.32 10.68
CA ARG A 257 16.32 -9.40 9.87
C ARG A 257 16.37 -10.67 10.70
N TRP A 258 16.12 -11.77 10.07
CA TRP A 258 16.34 -13.07 10.67
C TRP A 258 17.83 -13.29 10.88
N GLY A 259 18.20 -14.03 11.92
CA GLY A 259 19.59 -14.34 12.21
C GLY A 259 19.74 -15.67 12.94
N GLU A 260 20.96 -16.16 12.95
CA GLU A 260 21.40 -17.29 13.73
C GLU A 260 22.40 -16.84 14.79
N TRP A 261 22.38 -17.49 15.93
CA TRP A 261 23.42 -17.35 16.92
C TRP A 261 24.68 -18.06 16.44
N THR A 262 25.81 -17.36 16.50
CA THR A 262 27.11 -17.97 16.34
C THR A 262 27.65 -18.44 17.70
N GLU A 263 28.68 -19.29 17.66
CA GLU A 263 29.38 -19.74 18.87
C GLU A 263 29.92 -18.57 19.72
N ASP A 264 30.23 -17.47 19.08
CA ASP A 264 30.68 -16.22 19.74
C ASP A 264 29.54 -15.38 20.34
N GLY A 265 28.30 -15.85 20.31
CA GLY A 265 27.14 -15.11 20.78
C GLY A 265 26.72 -13.92 19.90
N ILE A 266 27.13 -13.91 18.66
CA ILE A 266 26.80 -12.88 17.67
C ILE A 266 25.67 -13.37 16.80
N ILE A 267 24.69 -12.51 16.52
CA ILE A 267 23.61 -12.81 15.58
C ILE A 267 24.09 -12.48 14.17
N LYS A 268 24.21 -13.49 13.31
CA LYS A 268 24.43 -13.29 11.88
C LYS A 268 23.08 -13.23 11.15
N PRO A 269 22.84 -12.16 10.39
CA PRO A 269 21.63 -12.10 9.57
C PRO A 269 21.55 -13.27 8.60
N ILE A 270 20.40 -13.93 8.56
CA ILE A 270 20.08 -14.97 7.59
C ILE A 270 19.23 -14.33 6.50
N GLN A 271 19.59 -14.61 5.26
CA GLN A 271 18.73 -14.27 4.13
C GLN A 271 17.68 -15.36 3.99
N GLU A 272 16.48 -15.06 4.43
CA GLU A 272 15.34 -15.92 4.28
C GLU A 272 14.13 -15.13 3.78
N PRO A 273 13.35 -15.67 2.86
CA PRO A 273 12.12 -15.03 2.40
C PRO A 273 11.18 -14.68 3.55
N SER A 274 10.43 -13.59 3.38
CA SER A 274 9.47 -13.15 4.40
C SER A 274 8.32 -14.17 4.59
N PRO A 275 7.60 -14.13 5.72
CA PRO A 275 6.39 -14.93 5.89
C PRO A 275 5.36 -14.73 4.77
N ALA A 276 5.23 -13.50 4.26
CA ALA A 276 4.32 -13.21 3.14
C ALA A 276 4.78 -13.92 1.85
N THR A 277 6.08 -13.98 1.60
CA THR A 277 6.66 -14.69 0.44
C THR A 277 6.38 -16.19 0.54
N PHE A 278 6.57 -16.81 1.69
CA PHE A 278 6.23 -18.22 1.88
C PHE A 278 4.72 -18.49 1.80
N THR A 279 3.88 -17.55 2.25
CA THR A 279 2.43 -17.68 2.08
C THR A 279 2.05 -17.66 0.60
N LEU A 280 2.63 -16.76 -0.17
CA LEU A 280 2.42 -16.72 -1.63
C LEU A 280 2.92 -18.02 -2.29
N ALA A 281 4.11 -18.49 -1.91
CA ALA A 281 4.66 -19.75 -2.41
C ALA A 281 3.73 -20.94 -2.10
N PHE A 282 3.16 -21.00 -0.91
CA PHE A 282 2.16 -22.02 -0.57
C PHE A 282 0.90 -21.92 -1.42
N GLN A 283 0.37 -20.71 -1.61
CA GLN A 283 -0.83 -20.48 -2.42
C GLN A 283 -0.65 -20.93 -3.88
N VAL A 284 0.55 -20.75 -4.44
CA VAL A 284 0.83 -21.07 -5.85
C VAL A 284 1.17 -22.56 -6.02
N THR A 285 1.93 -23.14 -5.09
CA THR A 285 2.43 -24.53 -5.23
C THR A 285 1.58 -25.58 -4.54
N GLY A 286 0.80 -25.18 -3.52
CA GLY A 286 0.13 -26.13 -2.61
C GLY A 286 1.09 -26.90 -1.69
N ASN A 287 2.41 -26.62 -1.72
CA ASN A 287 3.40 -27.35 -0.93
C ASN A 287 3.34 -26.94 0.55
N PRO A 288 2.97 -27.89 1.47
CA PRO A 288 2.79 -27.59 2.89
C PRO A 288 4.07 -27.11 3.59
N LEU A 289 5.24 -27.43 3.07
CA LEU A 289 6.51 -26.94 3.64
C LEU A 289 6.58 -25.42 3.65
N TYR A 290 6.03 -24.74 2.63
CA TYR A 290 5.99 -23.29 2.61
C TYR A 290 5.05 -22.72 3.67
N ALA A 291 3.91 -23.36 3.92
CA ALA A 291 3.00 -22.94 5.00
C ALA A 291 3.65 -23.11 6.38
N GLU A 292 4.34 -24.22 6.62
CA GLU A 292 5.08 -24.45 7.87
C GLU A 292 6.15 -23.39 8.09
N ARG A 293 6.88 -23.04 7.05
CA ARG A 293 7.91 -21.98 7.12
C ARG A 293 7.30 -20.61 7.40
N ALA A 294 6.20 -20.26 6.73
CA ALA A 294 5.50 -19.01 6.97
C ALA A 294 5.04 -18.91 8.43
N LEU A 295 4.46 -19.98 8.97
CA LEU A 295 4.01 -20.04 10.37
C LEU A 295 5.17 -19.92 11.35
N LYS A 296 6.25 -20.67 11.12
CA LYS A 296 7.46 -20.62 11.97
C LYS A 296 8.01 -19.21 12.02
N ASN A 297 8.17 -18.56 10.87
CA ASN A 297 8.69 -17.20 10.78
C ASN A 297 7.76 -16.18 11.43
N ALA A 298 6.45 -16.29 11.20
CA ALA A 298 5.46 -15.40 11.83
C ALA A 298 5.43 -15.57 13.36
N SER A 299 5.45 -16.81 13.85
CA SER A 299 5.46 -17.12 15.29
C SER A 299 6.70 -16.55 15.98
N THR A 300 7.86 -16.63 15.34
CA THR A 300 9.09 -16.05 15.88
C THR A 300 9.00 -14.53 15.99
N ARG A 301 8.38 -13.87 15.00
CA ARG A 301 8.14 -12.41 15.05
C ARG A 301 7.16 -11.99 16.15
N LEU A 302 6.18 -12.83 16.49
CA LEU A 302 5.21 -12.50 17.54
C LEU A 302 5.78 -12.65 18.97
N MET A 303 6.86 -13.43 19.12
CA MET A 303 7.51 -13.60 20.43
C MET A 303 8.52 -12.47 20.75
N MET A 304 8.72 -11.56 19.87
CA MET A 304 9.57 -10.35 20.05
C MET A 304 8.76 -9.17 20.54
#